data_7ced8dd40229572db5c23b6c38846212
#
_entry.id   7ced8dd40229572db5c23b6c38846212
#
_cell.length_a   1.000
_cell.length_b   1.000
_cell.length_c   1.000
_cell.angle_alpha   90.00
_cell.angle_beta   90.00
_cell.angle_gamma   90.00
#
_symmetry.space_group_name_H-M   'P 1'
#
loop_
_entity.id
_entity.type
_entity.pdbx_description
1 polymer ?
#
loop_
_entity_poly.entity_id
_entity_poly.type
_entity_poly.pdbx_seq_one_letter_code
_entity_poly.pdbx_strand_id
1 'polypeptide(L)'
;SGEYVLLLNPDTVIGEESVRSLCFFMDEHPEAGGIGVKMLDGHGVFLAESKRSFPSPWVSFCKIFGLSKLFPSSRLFSRYSLPYLNKEKQHKVEVLAGAFMLLRRKALDKVGLLDESFFMYGEDIDLSYRIVQGGYVNYYIPERILHYKGESTKHGDIKYVKAFYGAMLIFYRKYYPHSGWLMSMLIRLAVLLKASLSVAGGMLGLKRKPRAKHRRLLVLCREEEFEKVKAAC
;
A
#
# COMPACT_ATOMS: atom_id res chain seq x y z
N SER A 1 15.19 -11.81 18.48
CA SER A 1 14.54 -12.82 19.33
C SER A 1 13.13 -12.42 19.79
N GLY A 2 12.42 -11.52 19.10
CA GLY A 2 11.03 -11.17 19.41
C GLY A 2 10.03 -12.08 18.69
N GLU A 3 8.82 -12.21 19.23
CA GLU A 3 7.73 -12.99 18.61
C GLU A 3 7.12 -12.29 17.39
N TYR A 4 7.19 -10.97 17.37
CA TYR A 4 6.71 -10.13 16.28
C TYR A 4 7.84 -9.29 15.71
N VAL A 5 7.72 -8.96 14.42
CA VAL A 5 8.63 -8.08 13.66
C VAL A 5 7.79 -6.95 13.08
N LEU A 6 8.16 -5.71 13.38
CA LEU A 6 7.55 -4.53 12.80
C LEU A 6 8.43 -3.98 11.68
N LEU A 7 7.89 -3.97 10.47
CA LEU A 7 8.43 -3.17 9.36
C LEU A 7 7.71 -1.82 9.36
N LEU A 8 8.48 -0.75 9.48
CA LEU A 8 7.95 0.61 9.61
C LEU A 8 8.76 1.58 8.74
N ASN A 9 8.07 2.33 7.90
CA ASN A 9 8.72 3.39 7.14
C ASN A 9 9.14 4.56 8.05
N PRO A 10 10.27 5.22 7.76
CA PRO A 10 10.77 6.32 8.59
C PRO A 10 9.91 7.59 8.52
N ASP A 11 9.00 7.70 7.54
CA ASP A 11 8.04 8.79 7.37
C ASP A 11 6.64 8.47 7.92
N THR A 12 6.58 7.54 8.90
CA THR A 12 5.35 7.22 9.63
C THR A 12 5.39 7.69 11.08
N VAL A 13 4.24 8.13 11.59
CA VAL A 13 4.03 8.43 13.01
C VAL A 13 2.96 7.50 13.56
N ILE A 14 3.27 6.82 14.65
CA ILE A 14 2.40 5.86 15.32
C ILE A 14 2.02 6.36 16.72
N GLY A 15 0.83 5.99 17.18
CA GLY A 15 0.41 6.27 18.57
C GLY A 15 1.19 5.42 19.58
N GLU A 16 1.32 5.91 20.81
CA GLU A 16 2.08 5.27 21.88
C GLU A 16 1.59 3.84 22.19
N GLU A 17 0.28 3.63 22.24
CA GLU A 17 -0.34 2.33 22.56
C GLU A 17 -0.65 1.47 21.32
N SER A 18 -0.43 1.99 20.12
CA SER A 18 -0.84 1.30 18.88
C SER A 18 -0.16 -0.06 18.73
N VAL A 19 1.15 -0.13 18.95
CA VAL A 19 1.89 -1.39 18.80
C VAL A 19 1.45 -2.42 19.84
N ARG A 20 1.21 -1.99 21.08
CA ARG A 20 0.73 -2.86 22.16
C ARG A 20 -0.63 -3.48 21.81
N SER A 21 -1.59 -2.65 21.38
CA SER A 21 -2.93 -3.08 20.97
C SER A 21 -2.88 -4.11 19.84
N LEU A 22 -2.00 -3.89 18.83
CA LEU A 22 -1.82 -4.80 17.71
C LEU A 22 -1.13 -6.13 18.14
N CYS A 23 -0.20 -6.10 19.10
CA CYS A 23 0.39 -7.32 19.67
C CYS A 23 -0.67 -8.15 20.40
N PHE A 24 -1.53 -7.53 21.20
CA PHE A 24 -2.67 -8.22 21.82
C PHE A 24 -3.57 -8.90 20.80
N PHE A 25 -3.90 -8.20 19.70
CA PHE A 25 -4.66 -8.81 18.63
C PHE A 25 -3.95 -10.04 18.04
N MET A 26 -2.62 -9.96 17.83
CA MET A 26 -1.84 -11.10 17.33
C MET A 26 -1.88 -12.28 18.31
N ASP A 27 -1.83 -12.01 19.63
CA ASP A 27 -1.89 -13.07 20.66
C ASP A 27 -3.23 -13.80 20.65
N GLU A 28 -4.33 -13.07 20.47
CA GLU A 28 -5.70 -13.63 20.37
C GLU A 28 -5.97 -14.34 19.03
N HIS A 29 -5.16 -14.04 18.00
CA HIS A 29 -5.34 -14.56 16.64
C HIS A 29 -4.10 -15.32 16.15
N PRO A 30 -3.89 -16.59 16.58
CA PRO A 30 -2.70 -17.36 16.20
C PRO A 30 -2.61 -17.63 14.69
N GLU A 31 -3.72 -17.56 13.95
CA GLU A 31 -3.77 -17.65 12.50
C GLU A 31 -3.28 -16.37 11.79
N ALA A 32 -3.17 -15.24 12.51
CA ALA A 32 -2.69 -14.00 11.94
C ALA A 32 -1.20 -14.07 11.64
N GLY A 33 -0.83 -13.96 10.37
CA GLY A 33 0.56 -13.90 9.92
C GLY A 33 1.08 -12.48 9.85
N GLY A 34 0.20 -11.51 9.61
CA GLY A 34 0.55 -10.10 9.55
C GLY A 34 -0.63 -9.16 9.72
N ILE A 35 -0.33 -7.97 10.23
CA ILE A 35 -1.28 -6.87 10.41
C ILE A 35 -0.80 -5.64 9.66
N GLY A 36 -1.72 -5.03 8.90
CA GLY A 36 -1.65 -3.66 8.42
C GLY A 36 -2.67 -2.78 9.12
N VAL A 37 -2.46 -1.48 9.08
CA VAL A 37 -3.24 -0.51 9.84
C VAL A 37 -3.88 0.56 8.97
N LYS A 38 -4.77 1.36 9.54
CA LYS A 38 -5.40 2.50 8.89
C LYS A 38 -4.40 3.64 8.74
N MET A 39 -3.88 3.81 7.54
CA MET A 39 -2.97 4.90 7.22
C MET A 39 -3.72 6.16 6.80
N LEU A 40 -3.29 7.29 7.35
CA LEU A 40 -3.74 8.62 6.98
C LEU A 40 -2.54 9.40 6.42
N ASP A 41 -2.78 10.29 5.47
CA ASP A 41 -1.75 11.23 5.02
C ASP A 41 -1.57 12.39 6.01
N GLY A 42 -0.62 13.27 5.77
CA GLY A 42 -0.37 14.46 6.60
C GLY A 42 -1.54 15.47 6.67
N HIS A 43 -2.63 15.23 5.96
CA HIS A 43 -3.88 16.00 6.01
C HIS A 43 -5.02 15.22 6.69
N GLY A 44 -4.72 14.04 7.25
CA GLY A 44 -5.72 13.16 7.88
C GLY A 44 -6.61 12.41 6.88
N VAL A 45 -6.26 12.40 5.58
CA VAL A 45 -7.04 11.69 4.55
C VAL A 45 -6.63 10.23 4.51
N PHE A 46 -7.61 9.34 4.46
CA PHE A 46 -7.38 7.89 4.39
C PHE A 46 -6.61 7.50 3.13
N LEU A 47 -5.57 6.71 3.31
CA LEU A 47 -4.76 6.16 2.25
C LEU A 47 -5.30 4.78 1.81
N ALA A 48 -5.75 4.70 0.56
CA ALA A 48 -6.41 3.51 0.02
C ALA A 48 -5.51 2.25 -0.01
N GLU A 49 -4.19 2.41 0.02
CA GLU A 49 -3.23 1.33 0.13
C GLU A 49 -3.23 0.60 1.47
N SER A 50 -3.91 1.13 2.49
CA SER A 50 -4.12 0.45 3.78
C SER A 50 -4.85 -0.89 3.64
N LYS A 51 -5.66 -1.05 2.60
CA LYS A 51 -6.42 -2.27 2.31
C LYS A 51 -6.28 -2.61 0.83
N ARG A 52 -5.67 -3.73 0.52
CA ARG A 52 -5.46 -4.15 -0.88
C ARG A 52 -5.71 -5.64 -1.05
N SER A 53 -6.11 -6.03 -2.27
CA SER A 53 -6.05 -7.41 -2.70
C SER A 53 -4.83 -7.65 -3.60
N PHE A 54 -4.52 -8.93 -3.85
CA PHE A 54 -3.46 -9.29 -4.79
C PHE A 54 -3.76 -8.75 -6.18
N PRO A 55 -2.74 -8.27 -6.88
CA PRO A 55 -2.86 -7.80 -8.25
C PRO A 55 -2.99 -9.00 -9.21
N SER A 56 -4.09 -9.76 -9.11
CA SER A 56 -4.37 -10.80 -10.11
C SER A 56 -4.52 -10.18 -11.50
N PRO A 57 -4.42 -10.96 -12.59
CA PRO A 57 -4.59 -10.44 -13.95
C PRO A 57 -5.87 -9.61 -14.14
N TRP A 58 -7.00 -10.09 -13.63
CA TRP A 58 -8.27 -9.37 -13.68
C TRP A 58 -8.27 -8.08 -12.86
N VAL A 59 -7.79 -8.14 -11.63
CA VAL A 59 -7.71 -6.97 -10.73
C VAL A 59 -6.84 -5.88 -11.33
N SER A 60 -5.72 -6.26 -11.93
CA SER A 60 -4.80 -5.32 -12.58
C SER A 60 -5.39 -4.74 -13.86
N PHE A 61 -6.07 -5.56 -14.67
CA PHE A 61 -6.81 -5.10 -15.83
C PHE A 61 -7.82 -4.02 -15.43
N CYS A 62 -8.68 -4.28 -14.44
CA CYS A 62 -9.67 -3.32 -13.97
C CYS A 62 -9.04 -2.02 -13.48
N LYS A 63 -7.90 -2.08 -12.80
CA LYS A 63 -7.17 -0.90 -12.31
C LYS A 63 -6.55 -0.09 -13.45
N ILE A 64 -5.88 -0.76 -14.40
CA ILE A 64 -5.19 -0.12 -15.52
C ILE A 64 -6.18 0.60 -16.44
N PHE A 65 -7.30 -0.05 -16.76
CA PHE A 65 -8.33 0.49 -17.64
C PHE A 65 -9.36 1.39 -16.93
N GLY A 66 -9.16 1.64 -15.62
CA GLY A 66 -9.99 2.59 -14.87
C GLY A 66 -11.38 2.08 -14.49
N LEU A 67 -11.70 0.79 -14.71
CA LEU A 67 -12.98 0.19 -14.33
C LEU A 67 -13.24 0.31 -12.82
N SER A 68 -12.21 0.25 -12.01
CA SER A 68 -12.29 0.46 -10.57
C SER A 68 -12.72 1.89 -10.18
N LYS A 69 -12.50 2.88 -11.04
CA LYS A 69 -12.95 4.27 -10.82
C LYS A 69 -14.38 4.47 -11.29
N LEU A 70 -14.79 3.79 -12.35
CA LEU A 70 -16.15 3.83 -12.89
C LEU A 70 -17.14 3.11 -11.96
N PHE A 71 -16.71 2.02 -11.32
CA PHE A 71 -17.54 1.18 -10.46
C PHE A 71 -16.90 1.00 -9.06
N PRO A 72 -16.78 2.08 -8.26
CA PRO A 72 -16.03 2.04 -7.00
C PRO A 72 -16.65 1.11 -5.95
N SER A 73 -17.96 0.93 -5.95
CA SER A 73 -18.68 0.04 -5.02
C SER A 73 -18.69 -1.44 -5.45
N SER A 74 -18.21 -1.75 -6.65
CA SER A 74 -18.23 -3.11 -7.17
C SER A 74 -17.12 -3.97 -6.58
N ARG A 75 -17.47 -5.10 -5.99
CA ARG A 75 -16.52 -6.11 -5.53
C ARG A 75 -15.73 -6.76 -6.66
N LEU A 76 -16.26 -6.74 -7.89
CA LEU A 76 -15.61 -7.34 -9.06
C LEU A 76 -14.57 -6.39 -9.67
N PHE A 77 -14.90 -5.09 -9.84
CA PHE A 77 -14.07 -4.12 -10.55
C PHE A 77 -13.14 -3.32 -9.62
N SER A 78 -13.51 -3.13 -8.35
CA SER A 78 -12.76 -2.32 -7.39
C SER A 78 -11.99 -3.14 -6.34
N ARG A 79 -11.70 -4.40 -6.66
CA ARG A 79 -11.06 -5.34 -5.74
C ARG A 79 -9.65 -4.90 -5.31
N TYR A 80 -8.92 -4.16 -6.12
CA TYR A 80 -7.54 -3.80 -5.80
C TYR A 80 -7.38 -3.03 -4.48
N SER A 81 -8.18 -1.99 -4.24
CA SER A 81 -8.10 -1.13 -3.04
C SER A 81 -9.24 -1.33 -2.05
N LEU A 82 -10.13 -2.31 -2.29
CA LEU A 82 -11.21 -2.73 -1.41
C LEU A 82 -12.04 -1.55 -0.84
N PRO A 83 -12.52 -0.59 -1.67
CA PRO A 83 -13.21 0.60 -1.17
C PRO A 83 -14.56 0.28 -0.55
N TYR A 84 -15.15 -0.86 -0.88
CA TYR A 84 -16.41 -1.36 -0.32
C TYR A 84 -16.27 -1.91 1.11
N LEU A 85 -15.05 -2.12 1.62
CA LEU A 85 -14.82 -2.50 3.01
C LEU A 85 -14.81 -1.27 3.91
N ASN A 86 -15.51 -1.33 5.04
CA ASN A 86 -15.54 -0.24 6.01
C ASN A 86 -14.13 -0.01 6.59
N LYS A 87 -13.61 1.21 6.46
CA LYS A 87 -12.29 1.60 6.95
C LYS A 87 -12.18 1.70 8.48
N GLU A 88 -13.32 1.67 9.20
CA GLU A 88 -13.37 1.74 10.67
C GLU A 88 -13.61 0.35 11.30
N LYS A 89 -13.56 -0.72 10.50
CA LYS A 89 -13.69 -2.11 10.99
C LYS A 89 -12.48 -2.93 10.60
N GLN A 90 -12.20 -3.95 11.40
CA GLN A 90 -11.19 -4.96 11.06
C GLN A 90 -11.65 -5.83 9.89
N HIS A 91 -10.71 -6.24 9.06
CA HIS A 91 -10.96 -7.08 7.89
C HIS A 91 -9.80 -8.02 7.62
N LYS A 92 -10.10 -9.21 7.11
CA LYS A 92 -9.11 -10.03 6.42
C LYS A 92 -8.80 -9.36 5.09
N VAL A 93 -7.52 -9.16 4.80
CA VAL A 93 -7.02 -8.55 3.57
C VAL A 93 -5.96 -9.44 2.95
N GLU A 94 -5.73 -9.28 1.66
CA GLU A 94 -4.71 -10.10 0.99
C GLU A 94 -3.32 -9.46 1.11
N VAL A 95 -3.22 -8.13 0.99
CA VAL A 95 -1.96 -7.40 0.94
C VAL A 95 -1.88 -6.36 2.04
N LEU A 96 -0.82 -6.40 2.81
CA LEU A 96 -0.42 -5.38 3.77
C LEU A 96 0.38 -4.28 3.06
N ALA A 97 0.41 -3.08 3.62
CA ALA A 97 1.21 -1.98 3.07
C ALA A 97 2.59 -1.95 3.73
N GLY A 98 3.65 -1.92 2.92
CA GLY A 98 5.04 -1.90 3.38
C GLY A 98 5.39 -0.74 4.32
N ALA A 99 4.57 0.33 4.35
CA ALA A 99 4.76 1.43 5.29
C ALA A 99 4.55 1.04 6.77
N PHE A 100 3.71 0.03 7.02
CA PHE A 100 3.49 -0.56 8.33
C PHE A 100 3.06 -2.03 8.17
N MET A 101 3.89 -2.95 8.63
CA MET A 101 3.56 -4.38 8.68
C MET A 101 4.04 -4.96 10.00
N LEU A 102 3.11 -5.32 10.89
CA LEU A 102 3.42 -6.11 12.09
C LEU A 102 3.27 -7.59 11.73
N LEU A 103 4.35 -8.34 11.80
CA LEU A 103 4.47 -9.69 11.25
C LEU A 103 4.77 -10.69 12.36
N ARG A 104 4.17 -11.88 12.31
CA ARG A 104 4.47 -12.99 13.20
C ARG A 104 5.79 -13.64 12.82
N ARG A 105 6.72 -13.77 13.77
CA ARG A 105 8.02 -14.41 13.55
C ARG A 105 7.88 -15.81 12.94
N LYS A 106 7.00 -16.64 13.52
CA LYS A 106 6.75 -18.00 13.04
C LYS A 106 6.25 -18.03 11.58
N ALA A 107 5.51 -17.03 11.14
CA ALA A 107 5.11 -16.92 9.76
C ALA A 107 6.32 -16.60 8.85
N LEU A 108 7.18 -15.65 9.27
CA LEU A 108 8.41 -15.34 8.53
C LEU A 108 9.38 -16.52 8.49
N ASP A 109 9.55 -17.26 9.58
CA ASP A 109 10.41 -18.45 9.63
C ASP A 109 9.93 -19.53 8.63
N LYS A 110 8.60 -19.60 8.40
CA LYS A 110 7.99 -20.54 7.44
C LYS A 110 8.12 -20.08 6.00
N VAL A 111 7.90 -18.80 5.70
CA VAL A 111 7.78 -18.32 4.32
C VAL A 111 9.00 -17.53 3.83
N GLY A 112 9.95 -17.26 4.70
CA GLY A 112 11.14 -16.45 4.42
C GLY A 112 10.91 -14.95 4.56
N LEU A 113 11.99 -14.19 4.43
CA LEU A 113 12.02 -12.74 4.56
C LEU A 113 11.65 -12.04 3.24
N LEU A 114 11.90 -10.74 3.13
CA LEU A 114 11.69 -9.97 1.90
C LEU A 114 12.54 -10.55 0.74
N ASP A 115 11.96 -10.58 -0.45
CA ASP A 115 12.65 -11.05 -1.67
C ASP A 115 13.41 -9.88 -2.30
N GLU A 116 14.73 -10.00 -2.34
CA GLU A 116 15.65 -8.97 -2.86
C GLU A 116 15.51 -8.72 -4.37
N SER A 117 14.78 -9.56 -5.11
CA SER A 117 14.45 -9.30 -6.51
C SER A 117 13.55 -8.06 -6.68
N PHE A 118 12.87 -7.64 -5.61
CA PHE A 118 12.09 -6.41 -5.56
C PHE A 118 12.92 -5.26 -4.97
N PHE A 119 13.50 -4.44 -5.83
CA PHE A 119 14.30 -3.30 -5.39
C PHE A 119 13.45 -2.20 -4.71
N MET A 120 12.26 -1.92 -5.26
CA MET A 120 11.33 -0.92 -4.75
C MET A 120 9.93 -1.23 -5.26
N TYR A 121 8.95 -1.28 -4.36
CA TYR A 121 7.57 -1.72 -4.59
C TYR A 121 7.44 -3.21 -4.90
N GLY A 122 6.37 -3.81 -4.39
CA GLY A 122 6.01 -5.20 -4.64
C GLY A 122 6.60 -6.19 -3.64
N GLU A 123 7.61 -5.83 -2.87
CA GLU A 123 8.16 -6.60 -1.75
C GLU A 123 7.10 -6.90 -0.69
N ASP A 124 6.23 -5.92 -0.43
CA ASP A 124 5.09 -6.03 0.49
C ASP A 124 4.00 -6.95 -0.06
N ILE A 125 3.74 -6.90 -1.37
CA ILE A 125 2.78 -7.77 -2.06
C ILE A 125 3.30 -9.21 -2.07
N ASP A 126 4.58 -9.40 -2.38
CA ASP A 126 5.24 -10.71 -2.42
C ASP A 126 5.22 -11.38 -1.04
N LEU A 127 5.65 -10.66 0.00
CA LEU A 127 5.66 -11.20 1.35
C LEU A 127 4.24 -11.51 1.84
N SER A 128 3.28 -10.61 1.60
CA SER A 128 1.86 -10.82 1.92
C SER A 128 1.31 -12.06 1.22
N TYR A 129 1.69 -12.28 -0.04
CA TYR A 129 1.27 -13.45 -0.80
C TYR A 129 1.83 -14.73 -0.19
N ARG A 130 3.14 -14.78 0.12
CA ARG A 130 3.77 -15.95 0.74
C ARG A 130 3.19 -16.26 2.12
N ILE A 131 2.88 -15.26 2.92
CA ILE A 131 2.22 -15.43 4.22
C ILE A 131 0.87 -16.14 4.05
N VAL A 132 0.04 -15.69 3.11
CA VAL A 132 -1.26 -16.32 2.83
C VAL A 132 -1.08 -17.74 2.28
N GLN A 133 -0.13 -17.97 1.35
CA GLN A 133 0.18 -19.32 0.84
C GLN A 133 0.75 -20.23 1.91
N GLY A 134 1.41 -19.66 2.92
CA GLY A 134 1.88 -20.34 4.12
C GLY A 134 0.77 -20.77 5.08
N GLY A 135 -0.51 -20.48 4.77
CA GLY A 135 -1.66 -20.86 5.60
C GLY A 135 -2.01 -19.84 6.71
N TYR A 136 -1.38 -18.67 6.71
CA TYR A 136 -1.70 -17.58 7.61
C TYR A 136 -2.70 -16.60 7.00
N VAL A 137 -3.24 -15.70 7.82
CA VAL A 137 -4.18 -14.66 7.42
C VAL A 137 -3.57 -13.28 7.65
N ASN A 138 -3.69 -12.40 6.67
CA ASN A 138 -3.36 -10.99 6.83
C ASN A 138 -4.60 -10.21 7.28
N TYR A 139 -4.43 -9.31 8.25
CA TYR A 139 -5.49 -8.50 8.80
C TYR A 139 -5.24 -7.00 8.58
N TYR A 140 -6.30 -6.28 8.32
CA TYR A 140 -6.38 -4.84 8.44
C TYR A 140 -7.07 -4.50 9.77
N ILE A 141 -6.41 -3.71 10.59
CA ILE A 141 -6.94 -3.20 11.86
C ILE A 141 -7.11 -1.68 11.72
N PRO A 142 -8.25 -1.09 12.20
CA PRO A 142 -8.51 0.35 12.05
C PRO A 142 -7.70 1.23 13.02
N GLU A 143 -6.58 0.72 13.54
CA GLU A 143 -5.60 1.51 14.28
C GLU A 143 -4.99 2.58 13.39
N ARG A 144 -4.89 3.83 13.86
CA ARG A 144 -4.53 4.99 13.03
C ARG A 144 -3.05 5.27 13.11
N ILE A 145 -2.43 5.41 11.95
CA ILE A 145 -1.08 5.96 11.82
C ILE A 145 -1.06 7.09 10.80
N LEU A 146 -0.12 8.01 10.94
CA LEU A 146 0.19 8.99 9.89
C LEU A 146 1.32 8.48 9.04
N HIS A 147 1.18 8.59 7.72
CA HIS A 147 2.22 8.28 6.75
C HIS A 147 2.40 9.49 5.82
N TYR A 148 3.47 10.24 6.01
CA TYR A 148 3.80 11.47 5.28
C TYR A 148 4.28 11.17 3.85
N LYS A 149 3.51 10.39 3.13
CA LYS A 149 3.82 9.92 1.79
C LYS A 149 4.21 11.06 0.84
N GLY A 150 5.33 10.92 0.17
CA GLY A 150 5.72 11.80 -0.94
C GLY A 150 7.06 12.49 -0.80
N GLU A 151 7.79 12.25 0.28
CA GLU A 151 9.17 12.74 0.39
C GLU A 151 10.12 11.94 -0.51
N SER A 152 9.86 10.64 -0.75
CA SER A 152 10.76 9.76 -1.48
C SER A 152 10.51 9.72 -3.00
N THR A 153 9.27 9.92 -3.49
CA THR A 153 8.99 9.81 -4.94
C THR A 153 7.68 10.54 -5.33
N LYS A 154 7.77 11.50 -6.23
CA LYS A 154 6.59 12.18 -6.77
C LYS A 154 5.84 11.23 -7.70
N HIS A 155 4.54 11.00 -7.43
CA HIS A 155 3.66 10.26 -8.34
C HIS A 155 3.65 10.93 -9.73
N GLY A 156 4.08 10.18 -10.75
CA GLY A 156 4.15 10.66 -12.14
C GLY A 156 5.56 10.77 -12.69
N ASP A 157 6.60 10.56 -11.87
CA ASP A 157 7.96 10.42 -12.36
C ASP A 157 8.10 9.11 -13.15
N ILE A 158 8.84 9.15 -14.26
CA ILE A 158 9.14 7.98 -15.11
C ILE A 158 9.86 6.89 -14.27
N LYS A 159 10.67 7.28 -13.30
CA LYS A 159 11.34 6.35 -12.38
C LYS A 159 10.33 5.56 -11.53
N TYR A 160 9.32 6.25 -10.96
CA TYR A 160 8.23 5.62 -10.22
C TYR A 160 7.45 4.62 -11.10
N VAL A 161 7.08 5.05 -12.31
CA VAL A 161 6.33 4.21 -13.26
C VAL A 161 7.13 2.94 -13.59
N LYS A 162 8.41 3.08 -13.93
CA LYS A 162 9.28 1.93 -14.24
C LYS A 162 9.43 0.98 -13.06
N ALA A 163 9.68 1.49 -11.85
CA ALA A 163 9.84 0.67 -10.65
C ALA A 163 8.54 -0.08 -10.32
N PHE A 164 7.39 0.60 -10.29
CA PHE A 164 6.10 0.01 -9.98
C PHE A 164 5.68 -1.07 -10.99
N TYR A 165 5.78 -0.79 -12.29
CA TYR A 165 5.42 -1.79 -13.31
C TYR A 165 6.47 -2.90 -13.42
N GLY A 166 7.75 -2.60 -13.16
CA GLY A 166 8.81 -3.60 -13.05
C GLY A 166 8.52 -4.61 -11.95
N ALA A 167 8.17 -4.14 -10.76
CA ALA A 167 7.77 -4.98 -9.64
C ALA A 167 6.54 -5.85 -9.96
N MET A 168 5.53 -5.28 -10.62
CA MET A 168 4.37 -6.05 -11.08
C MET A 168 4.78 -7.17 -12.05
N LEU A 169 5.69 -6.91 -12.98
CA LEU A 169 6.16 -7.94 -13.92
C LEU A 169 6.91 -9.07 -13.22
N ILE A 170 7.74 -8.75 -12.20
CA ILE A 170 8.42 -9.75 -11.36
C ILE A 170 7.36 -10.61 -10.67
N PHE A 171 6.37 -9.99 -10.02
CA PHE A 171 5.30 -10.69 -9.32
C PHE A 171 4.51 -11.63 -10.26
N TYR A 172 4.16 -11.18 -11.46
CA TYR A 172 3.45 -12.03 -12.44
C TYR A 172 4.28 -13.20 -12.93
N ARG A 173 5.56 -12.99 -13.23
CA ARG A 173 6.45 -14.08 -13.63
C ARG A 173 6.59 -15.15 -12.55
N LYS A 174 6.62 -14.70 -11.28
CA LYS A 174 6.80 -15.59 -10.13
C LYS A 174 5.54 -16.42 -9.82
N TYR A 175 4.35 -15.80 -9.87
CA TYR A 175 3.13 -16.42 -9.36
C TYR A 175 2.06 -16.75 -10.42
N TYR A 176 2.19 -16.21 -11.63
CA TYR A 176 1.25 -16.43 -12.73
C TYR A 176 1.97 -16.83 -14.03
N PRO A 177 2.77 -17.91 -14.06
CA PRO A 177 3.61 -18.23 -15.21
C PRO A 177 2.81 -18.49 -16.50
N HIS A 178 1.61 -19.09 -16.40
CA HIS A 178 0.78 -19.41 -17.57
C HIS A 178 0.04 -18.21 -18.17
N SER A 179 -0.32 -17.20 -17.37
CA SER A 179 -1.00 -15.97 -17.84
C SER A 179 -0.08 -14.73 -17.85
N GLY A 180 1.15 -14.91 -17.36
CA GLY A 180 2.11 -13.80 -17.17
C GLY A 180 2.55 -13.14 -18.47
N TRP A 181 2.63 -13.87 -19.59
CA TRP A 181 3.02 -13.30 -20.88
C TRP A 181 1.97 -12.34 -21.44
N LEU A 182 0.70 -12.72 -21.40
CA LEU A 182 -0.42 -11.87 -21.86
C LEU A 182 -0.53 -10.62 -20.98
N MET A 183 -0.44 -10.79 -19.66
CA MET A 183 -0.47 -9.66 -18.74
C MET A 183 0.76 -8.75 -18.90
N SER A 184 1.94 -9.33 -19.12
CA SER A 184 3.15 -8.56 -19.43
C SER A 184 2.98 -7.72 -20.71
N MET A 185 2.35 -8.28 -21.73
CA MET A 185 2.04 -7.56 -22.96
C MET A 185 1.05 -6.43 -22.72
N LEU A 186 -0.03 -6.68 -21.98
CA LEU A 186 -1.03 -5.66 -21.64
C LEU A 186 -0.43 -4.53 -20.78
N ILE A 187 0.42 -4.84 -19.81
CA ILE A 187 1.11 -3.85 -19.00
C ILE A 187 2.04 -3.00 -19.86
N ARG A 188 2.85 -3.60 -20.73
CA ARG A 188 3.72 -2.87 -21.66
C ARG A 188 2.92 -1.95 -22.57
N LEU A 189 1.82 -2.44 -23.14
CA LEU A 189 0.92 -1.65 -23.98
C LEU A 189 0.32 -0.47 -23.18
N ALA A 190 -0.16 -0.70 -21.97
CA ALA A 190 -0.70 0.35 -21.11
C ALA A 190 0.34 1.42 -20.73
N VAL A 191 1.59 1.01 -20.49
CA VAL A 191 2.71 1.93 -20.22
C VAL A 191 3.02 2.77 -21.48
N LEU A 192 3.09 2.14 -22.63
CA LEU A 192 3.32 2.85 -23.91
C LEU A 192 2.20 3.83 -24.23
N LEU A 193 0.95 3.43 -24.08
CA LEU A 193 -0.22 4.30 -24.28
C LEU A 193 -0.20 5.48 -23.31
N LYS A 194 0.11 5.25 -22.04
CA LYS A 194 0.18 6.32 -21.05
C LYS A 194 1.36 7.26 -21.30
N ALA A 195 2.49 6.74 -21.76
CA ALA A 195 3.64 7.55 -22.14
C ALA A 195 3.32 8.41 -23.38
N SER A 196 2.71 7.84 -24.42
CA SER A 196 2.31 8.57 -25.64
C SER A 196 1.27 9.64 -25.35
N LEU A 197 0.25 9.35 -24.54
CA LEU A 197 -0.74 10.33 -24.09
C LEU A 197 -0.11 11.46 -23.25
N SER A 198 0.89 11.15 -22.43
CA SER A 198 1.62 12.16 -21.64
C SER A 198 2.43 13.08 -22.54
N VAL A 199 3.08 12.55 -23.56
CA VAL A 199 3.82 13.33 -24.57
C VAL A 199 2.86 14.19 -25.40
N ALA A 200 1.77 13.61 -25.90
CA ALA A 200 0.74 14.34 -26.67
C ALA A 200 0.10 15.46 -25.83
N GLY A 201 -0.25 15.19 -24.57
CA GLY A 201 -0.76 16.19 -23.63
C GLY A 201 0.22 17.30 -23.30
N GLY A 202 1.52 16.98 -23.30
CA GLY A 202 2.62 17.95 -23.16
C GLY A 202 2.75 18.87 -24.39
N MET A 203 2.60 18.31 -25.58
CA MET A 203 2.60 19.06 -26.86
C MET A 203 1.37 19.97 -27.02
N LEU A 204 0.20 19.53 -26.53
CA LEU A 204 -1.06 20.28 -26.56
C LEU A 204 -1.21 21.31 -25.42
N GLY A 205 -0.15 21.56 -24.63
CA GLY A 205 -0.17 22.57 -23.56
C GLY A 205 -1.09 22.26 -22.37
N LEU A 206 -1.65 21.05 -22.30
CA LEU A 206 -2.58 20.60 -21.26
C LEU A 206 -1.88 20.23 -19.91
N LYS A 207 -0.71 20.82 -19.64
CA LYS A 207 -0.08 20.65 -18.33
C LYS A 207 -0.95 21.30 -17.26
N ARG A 208 -1.65 20.49 -16.46
CA ARG A 208 -2.25 20.97 -15.21
C ARG A 208 -1.17 21.63 -14.36
N LYS A 209 -1.29 22.94 -14.12
CA LYS A 209 -0.44 23.62 -13.13
C LYS A 209 -0.51 22.86 -11.81
N PRO A 210 0.61 22.61 -11.16
CA PRO A 210 0.59 21.99 -9.84
C PRO A 210 -0.22 22.92 -8.93
N ARG A 211 -1.30 22.39 -8.35
CA ARG A 211 -2.06 23.09 -7.31
C ARG A 211 -1.10 23.33 -6.16
N ALA A 212 -0.90 24.59 -5.75
CA ALA A 212 -0.13 24.94 -4.58
C ALA A 212 -0.71 24.16 -3.39
N LYS A 213 0.03 23.18 -2.87
CA LYS A 213 -0.35 22.47 -1.66
C LYS A 213 -0.06 23.41 -0.48
N HIS A 214 -1.09 23.95 0.14
CA HIS A 214 -0.93 24.55 1.46
C HIS A 214 -0.39 23.44 2.39
N ARG A 215 0.84 23.60 2.83
CA ARG A 215 1.41 22.74 3.87
C ARG A 215 0.67 23.06 5.17
N ARG A 216 -0.16 22.16 5.63
CA ARG A 216 -0.73 22.18 6.97
C ARG A 216 0.09 21.23 7.81
N LEU A 217 0.68 21.72 8.88
CA LEU A 217 1.33 20.91 9.88
C LEU A 217 0.24 20.28 10.75
N LEU A 218 0.18 18.94 10.81
CA LEU A 218 -0.65 18.24 11.79
C LEU A 218 0.23 17.94 12.99
N VAL A 219 -0.05 18.57 14.11
CA VAL A 219 0.67 18.35 15.35
C VAL A 219 -0.14 17.38 16.21
N LEU A 220 0.44 16.23 16.53
CA LEU A 220 -0.10 15.27 17.49
C LEU A 220 0.62 15.52 18.82
N CYS A 221 0.03 16.33 19.69
CA CYS A 221 0.53 16.57 21.03
C CYS A 221 -0.63 16.54 22.02
N ARG A 222 -0.33 16.43 23.31
CA ARG A 222 -1.35 16.63 24.36
C ARG A 222 -1.88 18.06 24.27
N GLU A 223 -3.14 18.25 24.61
CA GLU A 223 -3.82 19.56 24.53
C GLU A 223 -3.07 20.64 25.29
N GLU A 224 -2.45 20.28 26.43
CA GLU A 224 -1.61 21.16 27.28
C GLU A 224 -0.31 21.62 26.59
N GLU A 225 0.19 20.88 25.60
CA GLU A 225 1.44 21.20 24.87
C GLU A 225 1.18 21.92 23.56
N PHE A 226 -0.07 21.95 23.10
CA PHE A 226 -0.45 22.50 21.79
C PHE A 226 -0.06 23.97 21.64
N GLU A 227 -0.29 24.80 22.67
CA GLU A 227 0.06 26.21 22.61
C GLU A 227 1.58 26.45 22.56
N LYS A 228 2.39 25.61 23.20
CA LYS A 228 3.87 25.68 23.11
C LYS A 228 4.37 25.35 21.71
N VAL A 229 3.78 24.32 21.07
CA VAL A 229 4.15 23.92 19.71
C VAL A 229 3.68 24.95 18.70
N LYS A 230 2.49 25.51 18.87
CA LYS A 230 1.94 26.57 18.02
C LYS A 230 2.78 27.84 18.04
N ALA A 231 3.38 28.17 19.18
CA ALA A 231 4.27 29.33 19.33
C ALA A 231 5.66 29.11 18.71
N ALA A 232 6.05 27.83 18.45
CA ALA A 232 7.35 27.47 17.87
C ALA A 232 7.29 27.29 16.33
N CYS A 233 6.09 27.30 15.72
CA CYS A 233 5.86 27.21 14.29
C CYS A 233 5.53 28.56 13.66
#